data_e2ea2d8ee50cdb68de7291f519155b5e
#
_entry.id   e2ea2d8ee50cdb68de7291f519155b5e
#
_cell.length_a   1.000
_cell.length_b   1.000
_cell.length_c   1.000
_cell.angle_alpha   90.00
_cell.angle_beta   90.00
_cell.angle_gamma   90.00
#
_symmetry.space_group_name_H-M   'P 1'
#
loop_
_entity.id
_entity.type
_entity.pdbx_description
1 polymer ?
#
loop_
_entity_poly.entity_id
_entity_poly.type
_entity_poly.pdbx_seq_one_letter_code
_entity_poly.pdbx_strand_id
1 'polypeptide(L)'
;AATHPLLGALRVDGKVYRFMGKDKLNLETILPMTNTERWEAKFTMSQPAANWIQPQFDDSGWTKGKAAFGTKDMKRIGTEWNTEDIWVRRSFNLNQDLTNDIIYLRYSHDDVFELYLNGEKLVATDYSWNDDVTIELSASAKARLRKGTNIIAAHCHNTTGGAYVDFGLFRENKQLSNFKEAAIQKSVDVLPTQTYYTFTCGPVELDLVFTAPLLMEDLDLISTPINYISYRVRSLDKKQHDVQVYIETTPQLAVHEPSQPTISEKISKNGMDYLKAGTIDQPYVKRKGDGVRIDWGYAYLGSNSAPNKDLSIGNYYDMKQAFITNGKLLPNSQDSITRSESDMPAMAYTENLGKVDNQGKSGYVMLGYDDIY
;
A
#
# COMPACT_ATOMS: atom_id res chain seq x y z
N ALA A 1 8.33 5.81 3.49
CA ALA A 1 8.16 4.77 4.51
C ALA A 1 7.46 3.57 3.89
N ALA A 2 7.98 2.37 4.11
CA ALA A 2 7.34 1.17 3.61
C ALA A 2 6.03 0.94 4.34
N THR A 3 4.98 0.84 3.58
CA THR A 3 3.69 0.41 4.09
C THR A 3 3.68 -1.12 4.12
N HIS A 4 3.55 -1.69 5.32
CA HIS A 4 3.20 -3.09 5.49
C HIS A 4 1.67 -3.15 5.58
N PRO A 5 0.94 -3.47 4.51
CA PRO A 5 -0.50 -3.50 4.57
C PRO A 5 -0.95 -4.68 5.39
N LEU A 6 -1.44 -4.38 6.59
CA LEU A 6 -2.25 -5.27 7.39
C LEU A 6 -3.67 -4.74 7.33
N LEU A 7 -4.61 -5.54 6.85
CA LEU A 7 -5.99 -5.14 6.66
C LEU A 7 -6.92 -6.11 7.37
N GLY A 8 -7.98 -5.59 8.00
CA GLY A 8 -9.01 -6.39 8.63
C GLY A 8 -10.41 -5.85 8.37
N ALA A 9 -11.35 -6.75 8.08
CA ALA A 9 -12.75 -6.43 7.84
C ALA A 9 -13.69 -7.47 8.45
N LEU A 10 -14.87 -7.02 8.82
CA LEU A 10 -15.96 -7.84 9.32
C LEU A 10 -17.13 -7.77 8.34
N ARG A 11 -17.61 -8.91 7.86
CA ARG A 11 -18.82 -9.00 7.05
C ARG A 11 -19.96 -9.42 7.95
N VAL A 12 -20.98 -8.56 8.06
CA VAL A 12 -22.15 -8.74 8.93
C VAL A 12 -23.41 -8.67 8.08
N ASP A 13 -24.18 -9.75 8.02
CA ASP A 13 -25.40 -9.87 7.20
C ASP A 13 -25.19 -9.42 5.73
N GLY A 14 -23.98 -9.71 5.19
CA GLY A 14 -23.60 -9.37 3.83
C GLY A 14 -22.97 -7.99 3.65
N LYS A 15 -22.96 -7.13 4.66
CA LYS A 15 -22.33 -5.81 4.62
C LYS A 15 -20.95 -5.84 5.25
N VAL A 16 -19.95 -5.21 4.63
CA VAL A 16 -18.56 -5.28 5.06
C VAL A 16 -18.12 -3.97 5.71
N TYR A 17 -17.51 -4.10 6.90
CA TYR A 17 -16.96 -3.01 7.70
C TYR A 17 -15.47 -3.22 7.90
N ARG A 18 -14.62 -2.31 7.41
CA ARG A 18 -13.19 -2.34 7.63
C ARG A 18 -12.85 -1.79 9.01
N PHE A 19 -12.23 -2.61 9.86
CA PHE A 19 -11.85 -2.22 11.22
C PHE A 19 -10.34 -1.97 11.38
N MET A 20 -9.50 -2.46 10.47
CA MET A 20 -8.06 -2.35 10.56
C MET A 20 -7.44 -2.03 9.21
N GLY A 21 -6.37 -1.23 9.23
CA GLY A 21 -5.59 -0.89 8.06
C GLY A 21 -6.25 0.13 7.12
N LYS A 22 -5.52 0.51 6.09
CA LYS A 22 -6.00 1.38 5.00
C LYS A 22 -5.98 0.57 3.71
N ASP A 23 -7.09 0.59 3.01
CA ASP A 23 -7.20 -0.08 1.72
C ASP A 23 -6.23 0.55 0.70
N LYS A 24 -5.60 -0.27 -0.12
CA LYS A 24 -4.80 0.24 -1.24
C LYS A 24 -5.73 0.84 -2.28
N LEU A 25 -5.37 2.02 -2.75
CA LEU A 25 -6.02 2.59 -3.91
C LEU A 25 -5.74 1.71 -5.13
N ASN A 26 -6.78 1.31 -5.81
CA ASN A 26 -6.64 0.69 -7.11
C ASN A 26 -6.58 1.76 -8.18
N LEU A 27 -5.40 1.95 -8.75
CA LEU A 27 -5.10 3.05 -9.63
C LEU A 27 -4.77 2.56 -11.03
N GLU A 28 -5.53 3.03 -12.02
CA GLU A 28 -5.16 2.94 -13.44
C GLU A 28 -4.18 4.05 -13.78
N THR A 29 -3.14 3.71 -14.52
CA THR A 29 -2.12 4.66 -14.95
C THR A 29 -2.64 5.56 -16.07
N ILE A 30 -2.61 6.89 -15.84
CA ILE A 30 -2.76 7.92 -16.89
C ILE A 30 -1.39 8.32 -17.40
N LEU A 31 -0.46 8.61 -16.47
CA LEU A 31 0.94 8.90 -16.74
C LEU A 31 1.79 8.02 -15.83
N PRO A 32 2.66 7.16 -16.39
CA PRO A 32 3.51 6.29 -15.58
C PRO A 32 4.59 7.09 -14.83
N MET A 33 5.02 6.54 -13.70
CA MET A 33 6.31 6.85 -13.07
C MET A 33 7.37 5.83 -13.53
N THR A 34 8.62 6.09 -13.20
CA THR A 34 9.75 5.26 -13.65
C THR A 34 9.79 3.85 -13.04
N ASN A 35 9.00 3.60 -11.99
CA ASN A 35 8.83 2.26 -11.42
C ASN A 35 8.03 1.31 -12.34
N THR A 36 7.23 1.86 -13.26
CA THR A 36 6.45 1.06 -14.23
C THR A 36 6.95 1.22 -15.65
N GLU A 37 7.26 2.44 -16.08
CA GLU A 37 7.71 2.75 -17.44
C GLU A 37 8.60 3.99 -17.44
N ARG A 38 9.70 3.96 -18.19
CA ARG A 38 10.53 5.15 -18.42
C ARG A 38 9.80 6.11 -19.34
N TRP A 39 9.69 7.37 -18.91
CA TRP A 39 9.03 8.42 -19.67
C TRP A 39 10.02 9.52 -20.06
N GLU A 40 9.64 10.37 -21.00
CA GLU A 40 10.45 11.46 -21.51
C GLU A 40 9.81 12.82 -21.20
N ALA A 41 10.65 13.82 -20.98
CA ALA A 41 10.25 15.21 -20.82
C ALA A 41 11.28 16.16 -21.41
N LYS A 42 10.91 17.44 -21.52
CA LYS A 42 11.86 18.52 -21.73
C LYS A 42 12.31 19.07 -20.38
N PHE A 43 13.58 19.40 -20.26
CA PHE A 43 14.16 19.97 -19.06
C PHE A 43 15.19 21.04 -19.34
N THR A 44 15.43 21.88 -18.36
CA THR A 44 16.53 22.84 -18.30
C THR A 44 17.07 22.95 -16.90
N MET A 45 18.36 23.26 -16.77
CA MET A 45 19.03 23.55 -15.50
C MET A 45 19.29 25.07 -15.34
N SER A 46 18.82 25.86 -16.29
CA SER A 46 18.88 27.32 -16.22
C SER A 46 17.49 27.88 -15.93
N GLN A 47 17.40 28.87 -15.07
CA GLN A 47 16.17 29.50 -14.66
C GLN A 47 15.35 29.99 -15.88
N PRO A 48 14.15 29.44 -16.09
CA PRO A 48 13.29 29.88 -17.20
C PRO A 48 12.52 31.16 -16.88
N ALA A 49 11.86 31.72 -17.89
CA ALA A 49 10.93 32.84 -17.69
C ALA A 49 9.74 32.41 -16.80
N ALA A 50 9.17 33.31 -16.01
CA ALA A 50 8.15 33.02 -14.98
C ALA A 50 6.89 32.30 -15.50
N ASN A 51 6.58 32.41 -16.81
CA ASN A 51 5.44 31.71 -17.41
C ASN A 51 5.73 30.26 -17.85
N TRP A 52 6.86 29.68 -17.46
CA TRP A 52 7.27 28.31 -17.83
C TRP A 52 6.27 27.21 -17.40
N ILE A 53 5.44 27.49 -16.42
CA ILE A 53 4.39 26.57 -15.93
C ILE A 53 3.16 26.52 -16.87
N GLN A 54 3.04 27.47 -17.80
CA GLN A 54 1.86 27.59 -18.66
C GLN A 54 1.92 26.64 -19.87
N PRO A 55 0.78 26.10 -20.31
CA PRO A 55 0.74 25.15 -21.45
C PRO A 55 1.30 25.76 -22.76
N GLN A 56 1.12 27.05 -22.97
CA GLN A 56 1.54 27.75 -24.18
C GLN A 56 3.01 28.24 -24.17
N PHE A 57 3.73 27.97 -23.08
CA PHE A 57 5.15 28.31 -22.98
C PHE A 57 5.96 27.58 -24.06
N ASP A 58 6.82 28.31 -24.77
CA ASP A 58 7.74 27.74 -25.77
C ASP A 58 8.96 27.10 -25.06
N ASP A 59 8.94 25.81 -24.99
CA ASP A 59 10.03 24.98 -24.46
C ASP A 59 10.87 24.32 -25.58
N SER A 60 10.82 24.85 -26.82
CA SER A 60 11.56 24.28 -27.95
C SER A 60 13.06 24.27 -27.75
N GLY A 61 13.60 25.25 -27.01
CA GLY A 61 15.02 25.35 -26.65
C GLY A 61 15.43 24.44 -25.46
N TRP A 62 14.52 23.70 -24.83
CA TRP A 62 14.86 22.81 -23.73
C TRP A 62 15.38 21.45 -24.21
N THR A 63 16.24 20.83 -23.41
CA THR A 63 16.79 19.50 -23.70
C THR A 63 15.74 18.42 -23.45
N LYS A 64 15.72 17.37 -24.29
CA LYS A 64 14.93 16.17 -24.02
C LYS A 64 15.72 15.23 -23.11
N GLY A 65 15.07 14.71 -22.09
CA GLY A 65 15.65 13.74 -21.14
C GLY A 65 14.67 12.65 -20.77
N LYS A 66 15.24 11.51 -20.34
CA LYS A 66 14.47 10.38 -19.80
C LYS A 66 14.40 10.48 -18.29
N ALA A 67 13.24 10.23 -17.71
CA ALA A 67 13.05 10.18 -16.26
C ALA A 67 13.64 8.85 -15.66
N ALA A 68 13.90 8.75 -14.35
CA ALA A 68 13.88 9.86 -13.41
C ALA A 68 15.04 10.82 -13.66
N PHE A 69 14.90 12.05 -13.20
CA PHE A 69 15.98 13.05 -13.20
C PHE A 69 16.61 13.08 -11.81
N GLY A 70 17.95 13.07 -11.72
CA GLY A 70 18.61 13.08 -10.42
C GLY A 70 20.10 12.78 -10.49
N THR A 71 20.73 12.66 -9.32
CA THR A 71 22.12 12.25 -9.19
C THR A 71 22.27 10.75 -9.48
N LYS A 72 23.44 10.36 -9.94
CA LYS A 72 23.73 9.00 -10.45
C LYS A 72 23.56 7.88 -9.41
N ASP A 73 23.68 8.21 -8.15
CA ASP A 73 23.51 7.30 -7.01
C ASP A 73 22.06 7.01 -6.65
N MET A 74 21.13 7.81 -7.17
CA MET A 74 19.70 7.62 -6.93
C MET A 74 19.10 6.54 -7.84
N LYS A 75 17.93 6.00 -7.44
CA LYS A 75 17.26 4.90 -8.12
C LYS A 75 16.71 5.29 -9.50
N ARG A 76 16.81 4.39 -10.47
CA ARG A 76 16.13 4.49 -11.79
C ARG A 76 16.47 5.73 -12.62
N ILE A 77 17.60 6.38 -12.37
CA ILE A 77 17.98 7.59 -13.09
C ILE A 77 18.09 7.33 -14.60
N GLY A 78 17.46 8.18 -15.38
CA GLY A 78 17.52 8.21 -16.83
C GLY A 78 18.26 9.42 -17.37
N THR A 79 18.20 10.54 -16.66
CA THR A 79 18.92 11.79 -16.96
C THR A 79 19.61 12.28 -15.71
N GLU A 80 20.93 12.40 -15.78
CA GLU A 80 21.75 12.91 -14.68
C GLU A 80 21.55 14.43 -14.54
N TRP A 81 21.35 14.87 -13.30
CA TRP A 81 21.19 16.27 -12.91
C TRP A 81 22.11 16.56 -11.71
N ASN A 82 23.11 17.44 -11.91
CA ASN A 82 24.16 17.75 -10.94
C ASN A 82 24.26 19.25 -10.60
N THR A 83 23.24 20.04 -10.89
CA THR A 83 23.11 21.47 -10.54
C THR A 83 22.17 21.65 -9.36
N GLU A 84 22.11 22.86 -8.80
CA GLU A 84 21.17 23.16 -7.70
C GLU A 84 19.71 23.04 -8.16
N ASP A 85 19.38 23.46 -9.38
CA ASP A 85 18.03 23.52 -9.87
C ASP A 85 17.81 22.71 -11.15
N ILE A 86 16.60 22.13 -11.27
CA ILE A 86 16.08 21.57 -12.50
C ILE A 86 14.62 21.98 -12.72
N TRP A 87 14.29 22.33 -13.93
CA TRP A 87 12.92 22.55 -14.41
C TRP A 87 12.58 21.48 -15.44
N VAL A 88 11.47 20.77 -15.22
CA VAL A 88 11.02 19.64 -16.07
C VAL A 88 9.62 19.93 -16.57
N ARG A 89 9.37 19.72 -17.86
CA ARG A 89 8.05 19.86 -18.50
C ARG A 89 7.68 18.60 -19.25
N ARG A 90 6.64 17.92 -18.77
CA ARG A 90 6.11 16.69 -19.36
C ARG A 90 4.77 16.97 -20.03
N SER A 91 4.72 16.84 -21.36
CA SER A 91 3.49 16.95 -22.16
C SER A 91 2.80 15.60 -22.25
N PHE A 92 1.47 15.60 -22.18
CA PHE A 92 0.65 14.40 -22.37
C PHE A 92 -0.71 14.71 -22.96
N ASN A 93 -1.33 13.72 -23.61
CA ASN A 93 -2.64 13.86 -24.21
C ASN A 93 -3.69 13.03 -23.50
N LEU A 94 -4.86 13.62 -23.24
CA LEU A 94 -6.05 12.94 -22.77
C LEU A 94 -7.04 12.74 -23.91
N ASN A 95 -7.48 11.53 -24.12
CA ASN A 95 -8.48 11.18 -25.14
C ASN A 95 -9.92 11.39 -24.67
N GLN A 96 -10.12 11.52 -23.37
CA GLN A 96 -11.42 11.63 -22.71
C GLN A 96 -11.43 12.72 -21.64
N ASP A 97 -12.62 13.15 -21.24
CA ASP A 97 -12.83 14.00 -20.08
C ASP A 97 -12.73 13.18 -18.79
N LEU A 98 -11.96 13.67 -17.82
CA LEU A 98 -11.73 13.05 -16.53
C LEU A 98 -12.36 13.83 -15.36
N THR A 99 -13.22 14.79 -15.62
CA THR A 99 -13.78 15.71 -14.60
C THR A 99 -14.54 14.98 -13.50
N ASN A 100 -15.20 13.86 -13.87
CA ASN A 100 -15.98 13.02 -12.94
C ASN A 100 -15.17 11.89 -12.29
N ASP A 101 -13.89 11.77 -12.64
CA ASP A 101 -13.02 10.74 -12.07
C ASP A 101 -12.31 11.25 -10.82
N ILE A 102 -11.89 10.31 -9.97
CA ILE A 102 -10.96 10.61 -8.88
C ILE A 102 -9.56 10.42 -9.44
N ILE A 103 -8.80 11.51 -9.48
CA ILE A 103 -7.46 11.55 -10.04
C ILE A 103 -6.45 11.73 -8.91
N TYR A 104 -5.40 10.96 -8.96
CA TYR A 104 -4.28 11.02 -8.03
C TYR A 104 -3.01 11.46 -8.75
N LEU A 105 -2.27 12.33 -8.09
CA LEU A 105 -0.88 12.62 -8.39
C LEU A 105 -0.02 11.74 -7.50
N ARG A 106 0.99 11.09 -8.07
CA ARG A 106 2.06 10.46 -7.31
C ARG A 106 3.38 11.08 -7.68
N TYR A 107 4.23 11.34 -6.69
CA TYR A 107 5.52 11.99 -6.92
C TYR A 107 6.56 11.55 -5.91
N SER A 108 7.84 11.66 -6.34
CA SER A 108 9.03 11.50 -5.52
C SER A 108 10.00 12.62 -5.84
N HIS A 109 10.63 13.21 -4.83
CA HIS A 109 11.59 14.30 -5.00
C HIS A 109 12.60 14.36 -3.86
N ASP A 110 13.69 15.10 -4.12
CA ASP A 110 14.75 15.47 -3.19
C ASP A 110 15.42 16.76 -3.71
N ASP A 111 15.47 17.93 -3.04
CA ASP A 111 14.97 18.40 -1.73
C ASP A 111 13.63 19.19 -1.84
N VAL A 112 13.73 20.52 -2.17
CA VAL A 112 12.58 21.44 -2.30
C VAL A 112 11.89 21.22 -3.65
N PHE A 113 10.58 21.07 -3.65
CA PHE A 113 9.87 20.67 -4.85
C PHE A 113 8.58 21.45 -5.07
N GLU A 114 8.35 21.84 -6.31
CA GLU A 114 7.08 22.41 -6.78
C GLU A 114 6.60 21.67 -8.02
N LEU A 115 5.29 21.41 -8.08
CA LEU A 115 4.67 20.76 -9.23
C LEU A 115 3.37 21.45 -9.64
N TYR A 116 3.20 21.60 -10.93
CA TYR A 116 2.12 22.35 -11.55
C TYR A 116 1.42 21.52 -12.64
N LEU A 117 0.11 21.67 -12.77
CA LEU A 117 -0.71 21.13 -13.86
C LEU A 117 -1.38 22.27 -14.63
N ASN A 118 -1.02 22.44 -15.90
CA ASN A 118 -1.56 23.49 -16.78
C ASN A 118 -1.54 24.90 -16.13
N GLY A 119 -0.49 25.19 -15.36
CA GLY A 119 -0.29 26.46 -14.65
C GLY A 119 -0.87 26.50 -13.22
N GLU A 120 -1.64 25.50 -12.79
CA GLU A 120 -2.14 25.39 -11.41
C GLU A 120 -1.13 24.67 -10.54
N LYS A 121 -0.75 25.26 -9.40
CA LYS A 121 0.17 24.64 -8.44
C LYS A 121 -0.53 23.49 -7.71
N LEU A 122 0.04 22.29 -7.79
CA LEU A 122 -0.46 21.09 -7.11
C LEU A 122 0.27 20.79 -5.82
N VAL A 123 1.59 20.99 -5.83
CA VAL A 123 2.48 20.64 -4.71
C VAL A 123 3.47 21.79 -4.52
N ALA A 124 3.78 22.07 -3.27
CA ALA A 124 4.96 22.81 -2.83
C ALA A 124 5.44 22.15 -1.53
N THR A 125 6.72 21.81 -1.48
CA THR A 125 7.35 21.23 -0.28
C THR A 125 8.52 22.09 0.17
N ASP A 126 8.78 22.06 1.46
CA ASP A 126 10.02 22.57 2.01
C ASP A 126 11.15 21.56 1.81
N TYR A 127 12.32 21.81 2.41
CA TYR A 127 13.45 20.90 2.44
C TYR A 127 13.04 19.50 2.98
N SER A 128 12.91 18.55 2.09
CA SER A 128 12.50 17.18 2.42
C SER A 128 12.76 16.21 1.29
N TRP A 129 13.10 14.98 1.65
CA TRP A 129 13.04 13.84 0.73
C TRP A 129 11.69 13.14 0.88
N ASN A 130 10.99 12.98 -0.23
CA ASN A 130 9.70 12.28 -0.29
C ASN A 130 9.73 11.21 -1.40
N ASP A 131 9.24 10.02 -1.08
CA ASP A 131 9.19 8.89 -2.00
C ASP A 131 7.76 8.34 -2.12
N ASP A 132 7.27 8.19 -3.36
CA ASP A 132 5.95 7.63 -3.70
C ASP A 132 4.76 8.29 -2.95
N VAL A 133 4.83 9.60 -2.71
CA VAL A 133 3.73 10.35 -2.11
C VAL A 133 2.55 10.38 -3.08
N THR A 134 1.39 9.96 -2.62
CA THR A 134 0.16 9.94 -3.42
C THR A 134 -0.87 10.90 -2.82
N ILE A 135 -1.33 11.86 -3.61
CA ILE A 135 -2.36 12.83 -3.23
C ILE A 135 -3.52 12.83 -4.24
N GLU A 136 -4.75 13.03 -3.77
CA GLU A 136 -5.90 13.27 -4.64
C GLU A 136 -5.84 14.69 -5.18
N LEU A 137 -6.12 14.87 -6.47
CA LEU A 137 -6.23 16.19 -7.08
C LEU A 137 -7.47 16.91 -6.55
N SER A 138 -7.28 18.17 -6.14
CA SER A 138 -8.39 19.06 -5.77
C SER A 138 -9.35 19.28 -6.93
N ALA A 139 -10.57 19.75 -6.63
CA ALA A 139 -11.54 20.09 -7.67
C ALA A 139 -11.01 21.18 -8.63
N SER A 140 -10.26 22.18 -8.12
CA SER A 140 -9.63 23.22 -8.95
C SER A 140 -8.56 22.64 -9.89
N ALA A 141 -7.73 21.73 -9.39
CA ALA A 141 -6.71 21.05 -10.17
C ALA A 141 -7.32 20.15 -11.27
N LYS A 142 -8.36 19.38 -10.95
CA LYS A 142 -9.09 18.56 -11.93
C LYS A 142 -9.73 19.41 -13.03
N ALA A 143 -10.27 20.57 -12.70
CA ALA A 143 -10.85 21.50 -13.68
C ALA A 143 -9.81 22.06 -14.69
N ARG A 144 -8.51 21.92 -14.41
CA ARG A 144 -7.43 22.28 -15.35
C ARG A 144 -7.12 21.17 -16.35
N LEU A 145 -7.48 19.92 -16.06
CA LEU A 145 -7.36 18.82 -17.04
C LEU A 145 -8.33 19.04 -18.19
N ARG A 146 -7.86 18.81 -19.40
CA ARG A 146 -8.66 18.98 -20.62
C ARG A 146 -8.40 17.84 -21.59
N LYS A 147 -9.39 17.53 -22.41
CA LYS A 147 -9.18 16.66 -23.57
C LYS A 147 -8.14 17.31 -24.50
N GLY A 148 -7.22 16.52 -25.03
CA GLY A 148 -6.07 16.99 -25.81
C GLY A 148 -4.83 17.20 -24.93
N THR A 149 -3.97 18.13 -25.32
CA THR A 149 -2.66 18.33 -24.70
C THR A 149 -2.74 19.00 -23.34
N ASN A 150 -2.05 18.42 -22.37
CA ASN A 150 -1.85 18.91 -21.02
C ASN A 150 -0.35 18.96 -20.71
N ILE A 151 0.04 19.77 -19.74
CA ILE A 151 1.42 19.91 -19.25
C ILE A 151 1.46 19.69 -17.74
N ILE A 152 2.34 18.80 -17.29
CA ILE A 152 2.83 18.80 -15.91
C ILE A 152 4.22 19.41 -15.92
N ALA A 153 4.43 20.42 -15.08
CA ALA A 153 5.68 21.14 -14.94
C ALA A 153 6.19 21.01 -13.50
N ALA A 154 7.45 20.65 -13.35
CA ALA A 154 8.08 20.47 -12.03
C ALA A 154 9.33 21.32 -11.92
N HIS A 155 9.56 21.91 -10.74
CA HIS A 155 10.82 22.51 -10.34
C HIS A 155 11.32 21.79 -9.10
N CYS A 156 12.60 21.45 -9.07
CA CYS A 156 13.24 20.89 -7.89
C CYS A 156 14.56 21.63 -7.65
N HIS A 157 14.78 22.00 -6.37
CA HIS A 157 16.01 22.63 -5.91
C HIS A 157 16.72 21.66 -4.94
N ASN A 158 17.90 21.22 -5.33
CA ASN A 158 18.77 20.38 -4.51
C ASN A 158 19.73 21.23 -3.71
N THR A 159 19.72 21.07 -2.40
CA THR A 159 20.60 21.81 -1.49
C THR A 159 21.85 21.04 -1.14
N THR A 160 21.73 19.74 -0.89
CA THR A 160 22.86 18.84 -0.58
C THR A 160 22.52 17.38 -0.85
N GLY A 161 23.52 16.56 -1.18
CA GLY A 161 23.34 15.12 -1.27
C GLY A 161 22.78 14.63 -2.61
N GLY A 162 21.90 13.67 -2.55
CA GLY A 162 21.21 13.12 -3.71
C GLY A 162 20.15 14.09 -4.24
N ALA A 163 19.87 14.05 -5.53
CA ALA A 163 18.82 14.81 -6.17
C ALA A 163 17.86 13.87 -6.90
N TYR A 164 16.54 14.13 -6.85
CA TYR A 164 15.56 13.24 -7.47
C TYR A 164 14.28 13.93 -7.89
N VAL A 165 13.78 13.59 -9.09
CA VAL A 165 12.44 13.98 -9.56
C VAL A 165 11.83 12.86 -10.38
N ASP A 166 10.67 12.38 -9.93
CA ASP A 166 9.78 11.48 -10.66
C ASP A 166 8.32 11.76 -10.31
N PHE A 167 7.41 11.70 -11.28
CA PHE A 167 5.99 11.94 -11.04
C PHE A 167 5.10 11.32 -12.11
N GLY A 168 3.86 10.99 -11.71
CA GLY A 168 2.85 10.41 -12.57
C GLY A 168 1.43 10.77 -12.15
N LEU A 169 0.46 10.49 -13.05
CA LEU A 169 -0.97 10.66 -12.80
C LEU A 169 -1.68 9.32 -12.89
N PHE A 170 -2.65 9.14 -12.03
CA PHE A 170 -3.41 7.91 -11.89
C PHE A 170 -4.89 8.23 -11.73
N ARG A 171 -5.75 7.33 -12.19
CA ARG A 171 -7.19 7.38 -11.99
C ARG A 171 -7.63 6.26 -11.07
N GLU A 172 -8.54 6.52 -10.15
CA GLU A 172 -9.15 5.46 -9.36
C GLU A 172 -9.97 4.52 -10.25
N ASN A 173 -9.67 3.22 -10.19
CA ASN A 173 -10.50 2.21 -10.82
C ASN A 173 -11.69 1.88 -9.93
N LYS A 174 -12.84 2.49 -10.24
CA LYS A 174 -14.09 2.31 -9.47
C LYS A 174 -14.72 0.93 -9.63
N GLN A 175 -14.26 0.11 -10.58
CA GLN A 175 -14.83 -1.23 -10.83
C GLN A 175 -14.33 -2.27 -9.85
N LEU A 176 -13.17 -2.06 -9.23
CA LEU A 176 -12.65 -2.96 -8.22
C LEU A 176 -13.09 -2.50 -6.84
N SER A 177 -13.80 -3.37 -6.14
CA SER A 177 -14.42 -3.07 -4.86
C SER A 177 -13.38 -2.92 -3.77
N ASN A 178 -13.40 -1.77 -3.12
CA ASN A 178 -12.73 -1.55 -1.85
C ASN A 178 -13.74 -1.79 -0.72
N PHE A 179 -13.25 -2.02 0.50
CA PHE A 179 -14.10 -2.00 1.68
C PHE A 179 -14.61 -0.57 1.93
N LYS A 180 -15.81 -0.29 1.42
CA LYS A 180 -16.35 1.07 1.36
C LYS A 180 -16.70 1.64 2.73
N GLU A 181 -17.11 0.79 3.69
CA GLU A 181 -17.50 1.24 5.01
C GLU A 181 -16.41 0.95 6.03
N ALA A 182 -16.13 1.94 6.86
CA ALA A 182 -15.26 1.77 8.01
C ALA A 182 -16.07 1.44 9.25
N ALA A 183 -15.56 0.56 10.09
CA ALA A 183 -16.04 0.37 11.44
C ALA A 183 -15.81 1.65 12.27
N ILE A 184 -16.67 1.89 13.25
CA ILE A 184 -16.52 3.04 14.15
C ILE A 184 -15.72 2.60 15.36
N GLN A 185 -14.49 3.13 15.51
CA GLN A 185 -13.66 2.90 16.69
C GLN A 185 -14.28 3.58 17.91
N LYS A 186 -14.50 2.82 18.98
CA LYS A 186 -15.05 3.29 20.24
C LYS A 186 -13.99 3.58 21.28
N SER A 187 -13.01 2.71 21.37
CA SER A 187 -11.92 2.83 22.34
C SER A 187 -10.62 2.25 21.81
N VAL A 188 -9.53 2.67 22.40
CA VAL A 188 -8.21 2.06 22.33
C VAL A 188 -7.57 2.12 23.71
N ASP A 189 -6.95 1.03 24.13
CA ASP A 189 -6.15 0.95 25.34
C ASP A 189 -4.82 0.26 25.01
N VAL A 190 -3.70 0.94 25.28
CA VAL A 190 -2.36 0.50 24.89
C VAL A 190 -1.59 0.12 26.14
N LEU A 191 -1.33 -1.18 26.29
CA LEU A 191 -0.50 -1.77 27.34
C LEU A 191 0.84 -2.24 26.75
N PRO A 192 1.85 -2.53 27.57
CA PRO A 192 3.19 -2.86 27.08
C PRO A 192 3.27 -4.04 26.09
N THR A 193 2.43 -5.07 26.28
CA THR A 193 2.43 -6.29 25.43
C THR A 193 1.11 -6.53 24.73
N GLN A 194 0.12 -5.69 24.96
CA GLN A 194 -1.22 -5.83 24.38
C GLN A 194 -1.81 -4.47 24.04
N THR A 195 -2.52 -4.40 22.92
CA THR A 195 -3.33 -3.24 22.56
C THR A 195 -4.75 -3.68 22.29
N TYR A 196 -5.70 -3.07 22.98
CA TYR A 196 -7.12 -3.38 22.91
C TYR A 196 -7.85 -2.31 22.11
N TYR A 197 -8.70 -2.75 21.22
CA TYR A 197 -9.61 -1.89 20.47
C TYR A 197 -11.04 -2.40 20.59
N THR A 198 -12.00 -1.48 20.63
CA THR A 198 -13.42 -1.81 20.47
C THR A 198 -13.99 -1.03 19.31
N PHE A 199 -14.68 -1.73 18.40
CA PHE A 199 -15.32 -1.16 17.22
C PHE A 199 -16.81 -1.49 17.18
N THR A 200 -17.61 -0.59 16.58
CA THR A 200 -18.97 -0.90 16.12
C THR A 200 -18.95 -1.17 14.62
N CYS A 201 -19.47 -2.34 14.23
CA CYS A 201 -19.59 -2.80 12.85
C CYS A 201 -21.08 -3.05 12.53
N GLY A 202 -21.84 -1.99 12.25
CA GLY A 202 -23.29 -2.08 12.12
C GLY A 202 -23.97 -2.56 13.41
N PRO A 203 -24.73 -3.68 13.40
CA PRO A 203 -25.44 -4.18 14.57
C PRO A 203 -24.58 -5.00 15.55
N VAL A 204 -23.26 -5.13 15.28
CA VAL A 204 -22.36 -5.88 16.16
C VAL A 204 -21.23 -5.03 16.69
N GLU A 205 -20.67 -5.46 17.82
CA GLU A 205 -19.46 -4.93 18.41
C GLU A 205 -18.32 -5.93 18.18
N LEU A 206 -17.15 -5.41 17.85
CA LEU A 206 -15.90 -6.15 17.69
C LEU A 206 -14.91 -5.66 18.73
N ASP A 207 -14.48 -6.54 19.63
CA ASP A 207 -13.28 -6.36 20.45
C ASP A 207 -12.12 -7.00 19.72
N LEU A 208 -11.02 -6.25 19.54
CA LEU A 208 -9.81 -6.67 18.85
C LEU A 208 -8.60 -6.45 19.76
N VAL A 209 -7.76 -7.48 19.89
CA VAL A 209 -6.57 -7.43 20.75
C VAL A 209 -5.34 -7.85 19.96
N PHE A 210 -4.35 -6.97 19.90
CA PHE A 210 -3.01 -7.33 19.46
C PHE A 210 -2.19 -7.75 20.67
N THR A 211 -1.56 -8.91 20.60
CA THR A 211 -0.75 -9.46 21.69
C THR A 211 0.64 -9.85 21.19
N ALA A 212 1.67 -9.25 21.78
CA ALA A 212 3.04 -9.74 21.70
C ALA A 212 3.33 -10.54 22.98
N PRO A 213 3.49 -11.88 22.91
CA PRO A 213 3.60 -12.73 24.11
C PRO A 213 5.01 -12.66 24.71
N LEU A 214 5.39 -11.52 25.27
CA LEU A 214 6.70 -11.27 25.86
C LEU A 214 6.67 -11.60 27.36
N LEU A 215 6.73 -12.89 27.70
CA LEU A 215 6.81 -13.36 29.07
C LEU A 215 8.28 -13.54 29.45
N MET A 216 8.79 -12.72 30.36
CA MET A 216 10.21 -12.70 30.76
C MET A 216 10.69 -13.99 31.39
N GLU A 217 9.77 -14.79 31.94
CA GLU A 217 10.04 -16.06 32.65
C GLU A 217 10.01 -17.27 31.71
N ASP A 218 9.59 -17.08 30.43
CA ASP A 218 9.49 -18.12 29.41
C ASP A 218 10.33 -17.72 28.18
N LEU A 219 11.58 -18.22 28.17
CA LEU A 219 12.53 -17.88 27.10
C LEU A 219 12.12 -18.45 25.73
N ASP A 220 11.45 -19.57 25.68
CA ASP A 220 10.96 -20.19 24.45
C ASP A 220 9.85 -19.33 23.85
N LEU A 221 8.95 -18.84 24.68
CA LEU A 221 7.87 -17.97 24.24
C LEU A 221 8.37 -16.60 23.80
N ILE A 222 9.27 -15.97 24.58
CA ILE A 222 9.79 -14.63 24.26
C ILE A 222 10.66 -14.63 22.99
N SER A 223 11.33 -15.76 22.70
CA SER A 223 12.13 -15.91 21.47
C SER A 223 11.31 -16.33 20.25
N THR A 224 10.05 -16.73 20.45
CA THR A 224 9.17 -17.10 19.34
C THR A 224 8.64 -15.84 18.63
N PRO A 225 8.94 -15.60 17.33
CA PRO A 225 8.62 -14.34 16.64
C PRO A 225 7.17 -14.33 16.14
N ILE A 226 6.21 -14.62 17.01
CA ILE A 226 4.78 -14.72 16.70
C ILE A 226 3.97 -13.76 17.55
N ASN A 227 3.11 -12.98 16.89
CA ASN A 227 2.13 -12.11 17.52
C ASN A 227 0.71 -12.61 17.22
N TYR A 228 -0.22 -12.32 18.12
CA TYR A 228 -1.61 -12.72 17.99
C TYR A 228 -2.50 -11.52 17.72
N ILE A 229 -3.44 -11.71 16.80
CA ILE A 229 -4.58 -10.80 16.58
C ILE A 229 -5.82 -11.60 16.99
N SER A 230 -6.31 -11.34 18.21
CA SER A 230 -7.49 -12.00 18.75
C SER A 230 -8.70 -11.10 18.59
N TYR A 231 -9.86 -11.68 18.35
CA TYR A 231 -11.10 -10.93 18.18
C TYR A 231 -12.27 -11.63 18.87
N ARG A 232 -13.23 -10.83 19.34
CA ARG A 232 -14.52 -11.27 19.82
C ARG A 232 -15.60 -10.41 19.20
N VAL A 233 -16.63 -11.03 18.63
CA VAL A 233 -17.78 -10.34 18.04
C VAL A 233 -19.03 -10.68 18.81
N ARG A 234 -19.86 -9.66 19.14
CA ARG A 234 -21.13 -9.84 19.83
C ARG A 234 -22.22 -8.92 19.26
N SER A 235 -23.48 -9.38 19.28
CA SER A 235 -24.63 -8.58 18.87
C SER A 235 -24.91 -7.46 19.87
N LEU A 236 -25.25 -6.27 19.34
CA LEU A 236 -25.69 -5.11 20.12
C LEU A 236 -27.21 -4.98 20.23
N ASP A 237 -27.97 -5.61 19.32
CA ASP A 237 -29.44 -5.49 19.23
C ASP A 237 -30.21 -6.74 19.70
N LYS A 238 -29.50 -7.70 20.34
CA LYS A 238 -30.01 -8.98 20.84
C LYS A 238 -30.53 -9.94 19.76
N LYS A 239 -30.29 -9.65 18.48
CA LYS A 239 -30.57 -10.57 17.37
C LYS A 239 -29.35 -11.38 17.01
N GLN A 240 -29.56 -12.41 16.21
CA GLN A 240 -28.44 -13.17 15.62
C GLN A 240 -28.06 -12.58 14.27
N HIS A 241 -26.76 -12.40 14.05
CA HIS A 241 -26.20 -11.88 12.81
C HIS A 241 -25.22 -12.88 12.19
N ASP A 242 -25.25 -13.04 10.87
CA ASP A 242 -24.24 -13.81 10.15
C ASP A 242 -22.95 -13.02 10.06
N VAL A 243 -21.87 -13.59 10.62
CA VAL A 243 -20.59 -12.88 10.71
C VAL A 243 -19.46 -13.70 10.12
N GLN A 244 -18.66 -13.04 9.27
CA GLN A 244 -17.39 -13.54 8.78
C GLN A 244 -16.28 -12.51 9.05
N VAL A 245 -15.11 -13.00 9.47
CA VAL A 245 -13.90 -12.20 9.72
C VAL A 245 -12.97 -12.34 8.52
N TYR A 246 -12.31 -11.25 8.14
CA TYR A 246 -11.25 -11.22 7.14
C TYR A 246 -10.03 -10.49 7.70
N ILE A 247 -8.86 -11.10 7.58
CA ILE A 247 -7.59 -10.49 7.90
C ILE A 247 -6.59 -10.85 6.81
N GLU A 248 -5.84 -9.87 6.32
CA GLU A 248 -4.78 -10.09 5.32
C GLU A 248 -3.52 -9.34 5.65
N THR A 249 -2.43 -9.86 5.12
CA THR A 249 -1.15 -9.17 4.98
C THR A 249 -0.56 -9.45 3.61
N THR A 250 0.59 -8.88 3.31
CA THR A 250 1.28 -9.08 2.04
C THR A 250 2.73 -9.51 2.25
N PRO A 251 3.37 -10.13 1.25
CA PRO A 251 4.80 -10.44 1.28
C PRO A 251 5.72 -9.23 1.47
N GLN A 252 5.21 -8.00 1.44
CA GLN A 252 5.99 -6.78 1.74
C GLN A 252 6.63 -6.78 3.14
N LEU A 253 6.14 -7.59 4.06
CA LEU A 253 6.78 -7.80 5.36
C LEU A 253 8.17 -8.42 5.25
N ALA A 254 8.43 -9.19 4.19
CA ALA A 254 9.66 -9.97 4.00
C ALA A 254 10.50 -9.49 2.81
N VAL A 255 10.36 -8.23 2.40
CA VAL A 255 11.15 -7.64 1.30
C VAL A 255 11.76 -6.31 1.71
N HIS A 256 12.91 -5.98 1.14
CA HIS A 256 13.49 -4.65 1.23
C HIS A 256 12.76 -3.67 0.31
N GLU A 257 12.51 -4.08 -0.95
CA GLU A 257 11.78 -3.30 -1.96
C GLU A 257 10.60 -4.08 -2.53
N PRO A 258 9.46 -3.41 -2.83
CA PRO A 258 8.28 -4.07 -3.38
C PRO A 258 8.47 -4.74 -4.74
N SER A 259 9.53 -4.38 -5.46
CA SER A 259 9.92 -4.96 -6.75
C SER A 259 10.62 -6.32 -6.64
N GLN A 260 11.07 -6.72 -5.43
CA GLN A 260 11.74 -8.00 -5.23
C GLN A 260 10.80 -9.18 -5.50
N PRO A 261 11.30 -10.21 -6.21
CA PRO A 261 10.53 -11.45 -6.42
C PRO A 261 10.35 -12.20 -5.12
N THR A 262 9.12 -12.58 -4.83
CA THR A 262 8.74 -13.39 -3.66
C THR A 262 8.06 -14.68 -4.09
N ILE A 263 8.17 -15.70 -3.28
CA ILE A 263 7.42 -16.93 -3.37
C ILE A 263 6.58 -17.11 -2.11
N SER A 264 5.40 -17.68 -2.25
CA SER A 264 4.47 -17.90 -1.16
C SER A 264 3.92 -19.32 -1.20
N GLU A 265 3.74 -19.93 -0.05
CA GLU A 265 3.21 -21.30 0.09
C GLU A 265 2.20 -21.39 1.25
N LYS A 266 1.24 -22.33 1.12
CA LYS A 266 0.32 -22.74 2.21
C LYS A 266 0.81 -24.05 2.79
N ILE A 267 0.92 -24.11 4.10
CA ILE A 267 1.42 -25.26 4.85
C ILE A 267 0.38 -25.66 5.89
N SER A 268 0.08 -26.95 5.97
CA SER A 268 -0.77 -27.56 7.01
C SER A 268 0.05 -28.57 7.78
N LYS A 269 0.26 -28.31 9.07
CA LYS A 269 1.08 -29.16 9.94
C LYS A 269 0.63 -29.07 11.41
N ASN A 270 0.56 -30.22 12.07
CA ASN A 270 0.27 -30.31 13.51
C ASN A 270 -1.02 -29.59 13.94
N GLY A 271 -2.08 -29.64 13.13
CA GLY A 271 -3.35 -28.97 13.41
C GLY A 271 -3.33 -27.45 13.23
N MET A 272 -2.30 -26.93 12.55
CA MET A 272 -2.15 -25.53 12.16
C MET A 272 -2.11 -25.40 10.66
N ASP A 273 -2.80 -24.38 10.14
CA ASP A 273 -2.66 -23.92 8.76
C ASP A 273 -1.99 -22.56 8.77
N TYR A 274 -1.01 -22.37 7.88
CA TYR A 274 -0.33 -21.09 7.75
C TYR A 274 0.16 -20.83 6.32
N LEU A 275 0.22 -19.57 5.99
CA LEU A 275 0.81 -19.03 4.78
C LEU A 275 2.21 -18.53 5.12
N LYS A 276 3.15 -18.78 4.24
CA LYS A 276 4.55 -18.35 4.36
C LYS A 276 4.96 -17.63 3.09
N ALA A 277 5.63 -16.49 3.19
CA ALA A 277 6.10 -15.73 2.05
C ALA A 277 7.47 -15.10 2.32
N GLY A 278 8.34 -15.10 1.32
CA GLY A 278 9.67 -14.46 1.41
C GLY A 278 10.30 -14.25 0.05
N THR A 279 11.44 -13.55 0.00
CA THR A 279 12.20 -13.36 -1.23
C THR A 279 12.75 -14.69 -1.74
N ILE A 280 12.87 -14.84 -3.06
CA ILE A 280 13.45 -16.05 -3.67
C ILE A 280 14.95 -16.13 -3.36
N ASP A 281 15.65 -15.01 -3.42
CA ASP A 281 17.12 -14.97 -3.32
C ASP A 281 17.64 -15.06 -1.90
N GLN A 282 16.79 -14.79 -0.88
CA GLN A 282 17.17 -14.77 0.54
C GLN A 282 18.56 -14.11 0.77
N PRO A 283 18.74 -12.81 0.49
CA PRO A 283 20.05 -12.17 0.42
C PRO A 283 20.61 -11.83 1.81
N TYR A 284 20.95 -12.85 2.58
CA TYR A 284 21.40 -12.76 3.95
C TYR A 284 22.50 -11.71 4.15
N VAL A 285 22.20 -10.66 4.96
CA VAL A 285 23.10 -9.54 5.33
C VAL A 285 23.86 -8.90 4.14
N LYS A 286 23.31 -8.95 2.92
CA LYS A 286 23.99 -8.42 1.72
C LYS A 286 23.86 -6.91 1.57
N ARG A 287 22.89 -6.28 2.24
CA ARG A 287 22.62 -4.85 2.09
C ARG A 287 23.29 -4.03 3.18
N LYS A 288 23.72 -2.82 2.83
CA LYS A 288 24.33 -1.84 3.73
C LYS A 288 23.68 -0.48 3.52
N GLY A 289 23.72 0.38 4.52
CA GLY A 289 23.21 1.75 4.47
C GLY A 289 21.99 1.95 5.38
N ASP A 290 21.40 3.12 5.28
CA ASP A 290 20.23 3.51 6.06
C ASP A 290 18.95 2.93 5.46
N GLY A 291 17.94 2.74 6.31
CA GLY A 291 16.61 2.25 5.89
C GLY A 291 16.57 0.82 5.35
N VAL A 292 17.65 0.04 5.56
CA VAL A 292 17.71 -1.37 5.14
C VAL A 292 16.72 -2.19 5.96
N ARG A 293 15.93 -3.02 5.27
CA ARG A 293 15.04 -4.01 5.88
C ARG A 293 15.60 -5.40 5.71
N ILE A 294 15.23 -6.26 6.64
CA ILE A 294 15.52 -7.69 6.54
C ILE A 294 14.70 -8.26 5.38
N ASP A 295 15.38 -8.80 4.37
CA ASP A 295 14.78 -9.43 3.19
C ASP A 295 15.28 -10.89 3.02
N TRP A 296 15.83 -11.45 4.11
CA TRP A 296 16.11 -12.87 4.30
C TRP A 296 15.27 -13.39 5.46
N GLY A 297 14.50 -14.46 5.22
CA GLY A 297 13.48 -14.95 6.12
C GLY A 297 12.09 -14.87 5.52
N TYR A 298 11.08 -15.14 6.34
CA TYR A 298 9.72 -15.33 5.87
C TYR A 298 8.71 -14.66 6.78
N ALA A 299 7.70 -14.04 6.16
CA ALA A 299 6.49 -13.61 6.84
C ALA A 299 5.48 -14.76 6.90
N TYR A 300 4.78 -14.87 8.02
CA TYR A 300 3.78 -15.91 8.27
C TYR A 300 2.45 -15.30 8.67
N LEU A 301 1.36 -15.90 8.17
CA LEU A 301 -0.01 -15.67 8.63
C LEU A 301 -0.63 -17.04 8.88
N GLY A 302 -1.12 -17.31 10.10
CA GLY A 302 -1.60 -18.64 10.44
C GLY A 302 -2.71 -18.69 11.50
N SER A 303 -3.37 -19.83 11.60
CA SER A 303 -4.38 -20.13 12.61
C SER A 303 -4.44 -21.64 12.84
N ASN A 304 -5.10 -22.08 13.91
CA ASN A 304 -5.45 -23.48 14.05
C ASN A 304 -6.39 -23.93 12.93
N SER A 305 -6.17 -25.14 12.42
CA SER A 305 -7.02 -25.73 11.39
C SER A 305 -8.43 -25.96 11.92
N ALA A 306 -9.44 -25.48 11.20
CA ALA A 306 -10.85 -25.71 11.53
C ALA A 306 -11.73 -25.59 10.27
N PRO A 307 -12.86 -26.32 10.20
CA PRO A 307 -13.71 -26.32 8.99
C PRO A 307 -14.33 -24.96 8.62
N ASN A 308 -14.43 -24.04 9.59
CA ASN A 308 -14.96 -22.70 9.42
C ASN A 308 -13.88 -21.64 9.14
N LYS A 309 -12.61 -22.05 8.99
CA LYS A 309 -11.46 -21.19 8.72
C LYS A 309 -10.86 -21.53 7.37
N ASP A 310 -10.33 -20.54 6.69
CA ASP A 310 -9.56 -20.72 5.48
C ASP A 310 -8.42 -19.71 5.38
N LEU A 311 -7.33 -20.15 4.76
CA LEU A 311 -6.16 -19.33 4.43
C LEU A 311 -5.86 -19.51 2.94
N SER A 312 -5.61 -18.43 2.25
CA SER A 312 -5.35 -18.46 0.81
C SER A 312 -4.41 -17.33 0.37
N ILE A 313 -3.64 -17.63 -0.68
CA ILE A 313 -2.76 -16.70 -1.37
C ILE A 313 -3.42 -16.34 -2.70
N GLY A 314 -3.46 -15.08 -3.04
CA GLY A 314 -4.00 -14.63 -4.31
C GLY A 314 -3.82 -13.14 -4.53
N ASN A 315 -4.41 -12.61 -5.60
CA ASN A 315 -4.38 -11.18 -5.85
C ASN A 315 -5.18 -10.41 -4.79
N TYR A 316 -4.63 -9.33 -4.30
CA TYR A 316 -5.18 -8.48 -3.25
C TYR A 316 -6.62 -7.99 -3.53
N TYR A 317 -6.91 -7.56 -4.75
CA TYR A 317 -8.24 -7.06 -5.11
C TYR A 317 -9.25 -8.19 -5.26
N ASP A 318 -8.85 -9.27 -5.88
CA ASP A 318 -9.71 -10.42 -6.16
C ASP A 318 -10.11 -11.14 -4.85
N MET A 319 -9.18 -11.27 -3.90
CA MET A 319 -9.45 -11.83 -2.57
C MET A 319 -10.49 -11.00 -1.82
N LYS A 320 -10.35 -9.67 -1.80
CA LYS A 320 -11.33 -8.78 -1.17
C LYS A 320 -12.69 -8.84 -1.87
N GLN A 321 -12.70 -8.86 -3.21
CA GLN A 321 -13.93 -8.96 -3.97
C GLN A 321 -14.70 -10.25 -3.66
N ALA A 322 -14.00 -11.38 -3.56
CA ALA A 322 -14.59 -12.66 -3.18
C ALA A 322 -15.19 -12.59 -1.76
N PHE A 323 -14.46 -12.02 -0.81
CA PHE A 323 -14.95 -11.84 0.55
C PHE A 323 -16.17 -10.91 0.63
N ILE A 324 -16.16 -9.78 -0.08
CA ILE A 324 -17.29 -8.85 -0.15
C ILE A 324 -18.54 -9.58 -0.67
N THR A 325 -18.38 -10.35 -1.75
CA THR A 325 -19.50 -10.99 -2.44
C THR A 325 -20.12 -12.12 -1.63
N ASN A 326 -19.30 -13.01 -1.07
CA ASN A 326 -19.78 -14.26 -0.48
C ASN A 326 -19.15 -14.64 0.88
N GLY A 327 -18.29 -13.81 1.45
CA GLY A 327 -17.62 -14.08 2.73
C GLY A 327 -16.56 -15.18 2.68
N LYS A 328 -16.04 -15.50 1.50
CA LYS A 328 -15.06 -16.57 1.28
C LYS A 328 -13.80 -16.05 0.58
N LEU A 329 -12.72 -16.80 0.68
CA LEU A 329 -11.51 -16.56 -0.12
C LEU A 329 -11.60 -17.25 -1.48
N LEU A 330 -10.77 -16.80 -2.42
CA LEU A 330 -10.51 -17.52 -3.67
C LEU A 330 -9.61 -18.73 -3.41
N PRO A 331 -9.62 -19.72 -4.30
CA PRO A 331 -8.67 -20.83 -4.24
C PRO A 331 -7.23 -20.32 -4.17
N ASN A 332 -6.39 -21.06 -3.46
CA ASN A 332 -5.00 -20.74 -3.23
C ASN A 332 -4.18 -20.77 -4.54
N SER A 333 -3.46 -19.69 -4.83
CA SER A 333 -2.54 -19.54 -5.96
C SER A 333 -1.07 -19.58 -5.50
N GLN A 334 -0.70 -20.64 -4.76
CA GLN A 334 0.66 -20.83 -4.28
C GLN A 334 1.66 -21.15 -5.40
N ASP A 335 2.95 -21.10 -5.04
CA ASP A 335 4.09 -21.48 -5.91
C ASP A 335 4.30 -20.55 -7.12
N SER A 336 3.62 -19.42 -7.15
CA SER A 336 3.84 -18.39 -8.15
C SER A 336 4.86 -17.38 -7.67
N ILE A 337 5.80 -17.01 -8.55
CA ILE A 337 6.70 -15.88 -8.31
C ILE A 337 5.90 -14.60 -8.49
N THR A 338 5.84 -13.77 -7.43
CA THR A 338 5.10 -12.52 -7.43
C THR A 338 5.96 -11.36 -6.96
N ARG A 339 5.55 -10.14 -7.31
CA ARG A 339 6.12 -8.89 -6.80
C ARG A 339 5.02 -8.05 -6.18
N SER A 340 5.27 -7.53 -4.99
CA SER A 340 4.28 -6.70 -4.30
C SER A 340 3.93 -5.42 -5.04
N GLU A 341 4.82 -4.94 -5.89
CA GLU A 341 4.65 -3.74 -6.72
C GLU A 341 3.64 -3.95 -7.85
N SER A 342 3.77 -5.05 -8.62
CA SER A 342 3.01 -5.31 -9.85
C SER A 342 1.87 -6.31 -9.65
N ASP A 343 2.12 -7.41 -8.92
CA ASP A 343 1.20 -8.55 -8.87
C ASP A 343 0.23 -8.48 -7.70
N MET A 344 0.53 -7.59 -6.73
CA MET A 344 -0.31 -7.32 -5.57
C MET A 344 -0.74 -8.59 -4.83
N PRO A 345 0.20 -9.47 -4.42
CA PRO A 345 -0.14 -10.69 -3.70
C PRO A 345 -0.65 -10.38 -2.30
N ALA A 346 -1.67 -11.13 -1.87
CA ALA A 346 -2.19 -11.11 -0.51
C ALA A 346 -2.11 -12.50 0.12
N MET A 347 -1.77 -12.53 1.38
CA MET A 347 -1.90 -13.67 2.29
C MET A 347 -3.15 -13.40 3.13
N ALA A 348 -4.25 -14.08 2.84
CA ALA A 348 -5.56 -13.79 3.42
C ALA A 348 -6.05 -14.92 4.33
N TYR A 349 -6.71 -14.54 5.40
CA TYR A 349 -7.40 -15.40 6.34
C TYR A 349 -8.87 -15.02 6.41
N THR A 350 -9.76 -16.02 6.51
CA THR A 350 -11.16 -15.80 6.85
C THR A 350 -11.64 -16.84 7.88
N GLU A 351 -12.55 -16.39 8.76
CA GLU A 351 -13.28 -17.28 9.65
C GLU A 351 -14.78 -16.99 9.55
N ASN A 352 -15.57 -18.02 9.29
CA ASN A 352 -17.02 -17.94 9.34
C ASN A 352 -17.49 -18.22 10.77
N LEU A 353 -17.84 -17.19 11.52
CA LEU A 353 -18.40 -17.29 12.87
C LEU A 353 -19.86 -17.78 12.86
N GLY A 354 -20.52 -17.77 11.68
CA GLY A 354 -21.94 -18.09 11.55
C GLY A 354 -22.82 -17.12 12.33
N LYS A 355 -23.89 -17.63 12.96
CA LYS A 355 -24.81 -16.81 13.74
C LYS A 355 -24.14 -16.38 15.07
N VAL A 356 -24.02 -15.08 15.25
CA VAL A 356 -23.44 -14.42 16.44
C VAL A 356 -24.56 -13.71 17.19
N ASP A 357 -24.71 -13.99 18.46
CA ASP A 357 -25.66 -13.36 19.39
C ASP A 357 -24.95 -12.45 20.42
N ASN A 358 -25.66 -12.11 21.51
CA ASN A 358 -25.11 -11.26 22.56
C ASN A 358 -24.09 -11.97 23.47
N GLN A 359 -23.98 -13.30 23.46
CA GLN A 359 -22.91 -14.02 24.13
C GLN A 359 -21.59 -13.88 23.36
N GLY A 360 -21.67 -13.75 22.05
CA GLY A 360 -20.55 -13.51 21.16
C GLY A 360 -19.77 -14.76 20.81
N LYS A 361 -18.88 -14.60 19.83
CA LYS A 361 -17.92 -15.61 19.37
C LYS A 361 -16.54 -15.01 19.22
N SER A 362 -15.51 -15.81 19.45
CA SER A 362 -14.11 -15.38 19.45
C SER A 362 -13.28 -16.24 18.50
N GLY A 363 -12.20 -15.66 18.00
CA GLY A 363 -11.20 -16.34 17.24
C GLY A 363 -9.86 -15.60 17.31
N TYR A 364 -8.88 -16.11 16.59
CA TYR A 364 -7.56 -15.49 16.49
C TYR A 364 -6.85 -15.88 15.20
N VAL A 365 -5.91 -15.04 14.82
CA VAL A 365 -4.91 -15.31 13.79
C VAL A 365 -3.54 -14.92 14.32
N MET A 366 -2.51 -15.62 13.86
CA MET A 366 -1.11 -15.36 14.20
C MET A 366 -0.41 -14.69 13.04
N LEU A 367 0.45 -13.73 13.36
CA LEU A 367 1.34 -13.06 12.43
C LEU A 367 2.76 -13.17 12.96
N GLY A 368 3.67 -13.60 12.12
CA GLY A 368 5.07 -13.77 12.49
C GLY A 368 6.02 -13.37 11.37
N TYR A 369 7.26 -13.17 11.76
CA TYR A 369 8.39 -13.07 10.85
C TYR A 369 9.55 -13.83 11.47
N ASP A 370 10.11 -14.77 10.72
CA ASP A 370 11.23 -15.59 11.16
C ASP A 370 12.34 -15.48 10.11
N ASP A 371 13.51 -15.02 10.51
CA ASP A 371 14.65 -14.99 9.64
C ASP A 371 15.31 -16.36 9.51
N ILE A 372 16.19 -16.52 8.51
CA ILE A 372 16.80 -17.83 8.22
C ILE A 372 18.11 -18.07 8.98
N TYR A 373 18.44 -17.20 9.93
CA TYR A 373 19.69 -17.30 10.71
C TYR A 373 19.50 -17.96 12.06
#